data_3b95d93577636e7fb3c3f28969c0ec69
#
_entry.id   3b95d93577636e7fb3c3f28969c0ec69
#
_cell.length_a   1.000
_cell.length_b   1.000
_cell.length_c   1.000
_cell.angle_alpha   90.00
_cell.angle_beta   90.00
_cell.angle_gamma   90.00
#
_symmetry.space_group_name_H-M   'P 1'
#
loop_
_entity.id
_entity.type
_entity.pdbx_description
1 polymer ?
#
loop_
_entity_poly.entity_id
_entity_poly.type
_entity_poly.pdbx_seq_one_letter_code
_entity_poly.pdbx_strand_id
1 'polypeptide(L)'
;MKKVIMYTLSTCPWCRKTKNYFTEHKIPFTFIDYDLADEATQSRIVNELDAVGATGFPFVKIDDEAIVGYLPERYSKALGI
;
A
#
# COMPACT_ATOMS: atom_id res chain seq x y z
N MET A 1 -15.87 -6.64 -5.16
CA MET A 1 -14.45 -6.81 -4.82
C MET A 1 -13.87 -5.47 -4.36
N LYS A 2 -13.07 -5.48 -3.32
CA LYS A 2 -12.51 -4.24 -2.78
C LYS A 2 -11.34 -3.76 -3.64
N LYS A 3 -11.21 -2.46 -3.75
CA LYS A 3 -10.14 -1.84 -4.51
C LYS A 3 -8.90 -1.74 -3.63
N VAL A 4 -7.76 -2.21 -4.14
CA VAL A 4 -6.49 -2.18 -3.41
C VAL A 4 -5.51 -1.31 -4.17
N ILE A 5 -5.01 -0.29 -3.49
CA ILE A 5 -3.97 0.61 -4.00
C ILE A 5 -2.89 0.69 -2.93
N MET A 6 -1.64 0.59 -3.33
CA MET A 6 -0.55 0.70 -2.37
C MET A 6 0.54 1.64 -2.87
N TYR A 7 1.17 2.32 -1.93
CA TYR A 7 2.35 3.13 -2.18
C TYR A 7 3.54 2.41 -1.55
N THR A 8 4.58 2.23 -2.32
CA THR A 8 5.69 1.37 -1.96
C THR A 8 7.02 2.05 -2.30
N LEU A 9 8.11 1.38 -1.93
CA LEU A 9 9.45 1.74 -2.38
C LEU A 9 10.00 0.57 -3.18
N SER A 10 10.67 0.85 -4.28
CA SER A 10 11.16 -0.19 -5.18
C SER A 10 12.18 -1.12 -4.53
N THR A 11 12.90 -0.63 -3.51
CA THR A 11 13.95 -1.37 -2.82
C THR A 11 13.53 -1.88 -1.44
N CYS A 12 12.27 -1.74 -1.08
CA CYS A 12 11.79 -2.07 0.26
C CYS A 12 11.39 -3.56 0.35
N PRO A 13 12.07 -4.36 1.20
CA PRO A 13 11.70 -5.77 1.36
C PRO A 13 10.28 -5.98 1.87
N TRP A 14 9.82 -5.13 2.79
CA TRP A 14 8.47 -5.23 3.33
C TRP A 14 7.40 -4.91 2.29
N CYS A 15 7.71 -3.96 1.39
CA CYS A 15 6.83 -3.65 0.26
C CYS A 15 6.74 -4.84 -0.70
N ARG A 16 7.86 -5.53 -0.93
CA ARG A 16 7.87 -6.74 -1.75
C ARG A 16 7.01 -7.82 -1.13
N LYS A 17 7.12 -8.03 0.18
CA LYS A 17 6.30 -9.01 0.89
C LYS A 17 4.81 -8.67 0.78
N THR A 18 4.48 -7.39 0.86
CA THR A 18 3.10 -6.93 0.72
C THR A 18 2.56 -7.25 -0.67
N LYS A 19 3.32 -6.92 -1.71
CA LYS A 19 2.92 -7.24 -3.09
C LYS A 19 2.73 -8.74 -3.28
N ASN A 20 3.64 -9.54 -2.73
CA ASN A 20 3.55 -10.99 -2.81
C ASN A 20 2.30 -11.52 -2.11
N TYR A 21 1.94 -10.96 -0.97
CA TYR A 21 0.73 -11.36 -0.25
C TYR A 21 -0.50 -11.26 -1.15
N PHE A 22 -0.70 -10.10 -1.78
CA PHE A 22 -1.86 -9.90 -2.63
C PHE A 22 -1.81 -10.77 -3.89
N THR A 23 -0.63 -10.97 -4.45
CA THR A 23 -0.44 -11.84 -5.61
C THR A 23 -0.78 -13.28 -5.28
N GLU A 24 -0.31 -13.78 -4.14
CA GLU A 24 -0.56 -15.16 -3.70
C GLU A 24 -2.03 -15.41 -3.41
N HIS A 25 -2.73 -14.41 -2.90
CA HIS A 25 -4.17 -14.51 -2.63
C HIS A 25 -5.01 -14.19 -3.86
N LYS A 26 -4.37 -13.95 -5.01
CA LYS A 26 -5.04 -13.65 -6.28
C LYS A 26 -5.94 -12.43 -6.19
N ILE A 27 -5.50 -11.43 -5.46
CA ILE A 27 -6.22 -10.18 -5.26
C ILE A 27 -5.60 -9.12 -6.16
N PRO A 28 -6.33 -8.57 -7.13
CA PRO A 28 -5.81 -7.51 -7.99
C PRO A 28 -5.48 -6.27 -7.17
N PHE A 29 -4.38 -5.61 -7.51
CA PHE A 29 -3.99 -4.37 -6.85
C PHE A 29 -3.22 -3.50 -7.83
N THR A 30 -3.19 -2.20 -7.54
CA THR A 30 -2.30 -1.27 -8.23
C THR A 30 -1.29 -0.75 -7.21
N PHE A 31 -0.11 -0.38 -7.69
CA PHE A 31 0.90 0.17 -6.81
C PHE A 31 1.68 1.28 -7.51
N ILE A 32 2.24 2.17 -6.69
CA ILE A 32 3.13 3.21 -7.16
C ILE A 32 4.37 3.16 -6.26
N ASP A 33 5.54 2.95 -6.87
CA ASP A 33 6.80 3.06 -6.13
C ASP A 33 7.13 4.55 -5.99
N TYR A 34 7.07 5.04 -4.76
CA TYR A 34 7.27 6.45 -4.44
C TYR A 34 8.61 6.96 -4.96
N ASP A 35 9.67 6.17 -4.78
CA ASP A 35 11.01 6.57 -5.18
C ASP A 35 11.19 6.68 -6.70
N LEU A 36 10.30 6.07 -7.47
CA LEU A 36 10.36 6.12 -8.93
C LEU A 36 9.30 7.05 -9.53
N ALA A 37 8.47 7.65 -8.69
CA ALA A 37 7.38 8.50 -9.14
C ALA A 37 7.87 9.94 -9.43
N ASP A 38 7.11 10.68 -10.23
CA ASP A 38 7.40 12.08 -10.48
C ASP A 38 7.09 12.94 -9.24
N GLU A 39 7.53 14.18 -9.27
CA GLU A 39 7.39 15.10 -8.14
C GLU A 39 5.93 15.33 -7.75
N ALA A 40 5.06 15.50 -8.72
CA ALA A 40 3.64 15.74 -8.46
C ALA A 40 3.00 14.55 -7.77
N THR A 41 3.32 13.33 -8.23
CA THR A 41 2.82 12.11 -7.62
C THR A 41 3.38 11.92 -6.22
N GLN A 42 4.67 12.19 -6.02
CA GLN A 42 5.30 12.10 -4.71
C GLN A 42 4.64 13.04 -3.71
N SER A 43 4.35 14.28 -4.12
CA SER A 43 3.67 15.25 -3.26
C SER A 43 2.29 14.77 -2.86
N ARG A 44 1.55 14.18 -3.80
CA ARG A 44 0.22 13.65 -3.52
C ARG A 44 0.30 12.49 -2.51
N ILE A 45 1.28 11.61 -2.67
CA ILE A 45 1.48 10.48 -1.75
C ILE A 45 1.80 10.98 -0.35
N VAL A 46 2.71 11.95 -0.23
CA VAL A 46 3.06 12.54 1.07
C VAL A 46 1.82 13.15 1.73
N ASN A 47 0.98 13.85 0.97
CA ASN A 47 -0.24 14.43 1.52
C ASN A 47 -1.19 13.35 2.04
N GLU A 48 -1.32 12.24 1.35
CA GLU A 48 -2.16 11.12 1.81
C GLU A 48 -1.59 10.47 3.06
N LEU A 49 -0.28 10.31 3.14
CA LEU A 49 0.38 9.77 4.34
C LEU A 49 0.14 10.70 5.53
N ASP A 50 0.33 12.00 5.33
CA ASP A 50 0.15 12.99 6.38
C ASP A 50 -1.30 13.01 6.89
N ALA A 51 -2.26 12.84 6.00
CA ALA A 51 -3.68 12.86 6.36
C ALA A 51 -4.05 11.77 7.36
N VAL A 52 -3.32 10.65 7.38
CA VAL A 52 -3.57 9.55 8.32
C VAL A 52 -2.44 9.38 9.34
N GLY A 53 -1.50 10.32 9.38
CA GLY A 53 -0.39 10.27 10.33
C GLY A 53 0.62 9.19 10.03
N ALA A 54 0.71 8.72 8.80
CA ALA A 54 1.64 7.68 8.41
C ALA A 54 3.00 8.28 8.04
N THR A 55 4.09 7.57 8.35
CA THR A 55 5.44 8.04 8.11
C THR A 55 6.30 7.07 7.29
N GLY A 56 5.71 6.02 6.74
CA GLY A 56 6.52 5.03 6.04
C GLY A 56 5.74 4.17 5.08
N PHE A 57 6.43 3.19 4.53
CA PHE A 57 5.94 2.27 3.53
C PHE A 57 6.08 0.83 4.02
N PRO A 58 5.31 -0.12 3.49
CA PRO A 58 4.25 0.08 2.49
C PRO A 58 3.02 0.75 3.09
N PHE A 59 2.35 1.55 2.28
CA PHE A 59 1.09 2.18 2.64
C PHE A 59 0.01 1.57 1.76
N VAL A 60 -0.91 0.81 2.35
CA VAL A 60 -1.92 0.05 1.61
C VAL A 60 -3.30 0.63 1.88
N LYS A 61 -4.03 0.90 0.81
CA LYS A 61 -5.43 1.33 0.90
C LYS A 61 -6.34 0.24 0.36
N ILE A 62 -7.21 -0.27 1.20
CA ILE A 62 -8.22 -1.26 0.84
C ILE A 62 -9.56 -0.55 0.99
N ASP A 63 -10.14 -0.12 -0.14
CA ASP A 63 -11.28 0.80 -0.18
C ASP A 63 -10.95 2.05 0.65
N ASP A 64 -11.65 2.27 1.76
CA ASP A 64 -11.45 3.45 2.61
C ASP A 64 -10.50 3.20 3.78
N GLU A 65 -10.00 1.98 3.92
CA GLU A 65 -9.14 1.63 5.05
C GLU A 65 -7.67 1.76 4.66
N ALA A 66 -6.91 2.53 5.45
CA ALA A 66 -5.47 2.70 5.24
C ALA A 66 -4.71 1.84 6.26
N ILE A 67 -3.77 1.04 5.76
CA ILE A 67 -2.94 0.15 6.59
C ILE A 67 -1.49 0.45 6.28
N VAL A 68 -0.71 0.80 7.29
CA VAL A 68 0.71 1.13 7.14
C VAL A 68 1.54 -0.05 7.64
N GLY A 69 2.46 -0.51 6.79
CA GLY A 69 3.34 -1.62 7.11
C GLY A 69 2.84 -2.96 6.59
N TYR A 70 3.67 -3.98 6.73
CA TYR A 70 3.32 -5.34 6.32
C TYR A 70 2.55 -6.02 7.46
N LEU A 71 1.24 -6.00 7.35
CA LEU A 71 0.34 -6.53 8.38
C LEU A 71 -0.70 -7.44 7.73
N PRO A 72 -0.30 -8.69 7.38
CA PRO A 72 -1.17 -9.57 6.59
C PRO A 72 -2.50 -9.89 7.28
N GLU A 73 -2.52 -9.95 8.61
CA GLU A 73 -3.77 -10.20 9.33
C GLU A 73 -4.76 -9.05 9.14
N ARG A 74 -4.25 -7.82 9.13
CA ARG A 74 -5.09 -6.65 8.89
C ARG A 74 -5.56 -6.60 7.45
N TYR A 75 -4.71 -6.99 6.51
CA TYR A 75 -5.11 -7.09 5.11
C TYR A 75 -6.26 -8.09 4.94
N SER A 76 -6.11 -9.26 5.52
CA SER A 76 -7.15 -10.30 5.45
C SER A 76 -8.47 -9.81 6.03
N LYS A 77 -8.41 -9.15 7.18
CA LYS A 77 -9.61 -8.62 7.83
C LYS A 77 -10.29 -7.56 6.98
N ALA A 78 -9.51 -6.64 6.42
CA ALA A 78 -10.04 -5.57 5.57
C ALA A 78 -10.64 -6.12 4.27
N LEU A 79 -10.08 -7.22 3.75
CA LEU A 79 -10.55 -7.87 2.53
C LEU A 79 -11.73 -8.82 2.79
N GLY A 80 -11.95 -9.22 4.03
CA GLY A 80 -13.00 -10.17 4.36
C GLY A 80 -12.65 -11.62 4.05
N ILE A 81 -11.38 -11.95 4.13
CA ILE A 81 -10.93 -13.32 3.82
C ILE A 81 -10.26 -13.99 5.01
#